data_24457894ace59aa06df0bd92760b5a61
#
_entry.id   24457894ace59aa06df0bd92760b5a61
#
_cell.length_a   1.000
_cell.length_b   1.000
_cell.length_c   1.000
_cell.angle_alpha   90.00
_cell.angle_beta   90.00
_cell.angle_gamma   90.00
#
_symmetry.space_group_name_H-M   'P 1'
#
loop_
_entity.id
_entity.type
_entity.pdbx_description
1 polymer ?
#
loop_
_entity_poly.entity_id
_entity_poly.type
_entity_poly.pdbx_seq_one_letter_code
_entity_poly.pdbx_strand_id
1 'polypeptide(L)'
;GADEICFLDITASNENRDTIYDVVDKTSKKCFVPLTVGGGVRSVEDINKLLNCGADKVSINTAAVQNAKVVEESSRKFGSQCIVVAIDAKRNESGWEIFTHGGRNPTGINALEFASKMEKCGAGELLVTSMDKDGTQSGYDIELMQKISSSVNIPLIASGGVGTLDHLVDGIKSGASAVLAASIFHY
;
A
#
# COMPACT_ATOMS: atom_id res chain seq x y z
N GLY A 1 -4.16 19.45 7.52
CA GLY A 1 -3.04 18.53 7.54
C GLY A 1 -3.46 17.15 7.05
N ALA A 2 -2.52 16.24 6.90
CA ALA A 2 -2.83 14.85 6.58
C ALA A 2 -3.39 14.14 7.82
N ASP A 3 -4.31 13.19 7.62
CA ASP A 3 -4.86 12.36 8.69
C ASP A 3 -3.92 11.19 9.03
N GLU A 4 -3.14 10.71 8.06
CA GLU A 4 -2.11 9.68 8.19
C GLU A 4 -0.89 10.02 7.32
N ILE A 5 0.26 9.47 7.67
CA ILE A 5 1.49 9.58 6.87
C ILE A 5 1.90 8.18 6.40
N CYS A 6 2.25 8.07 5.12
CA CYS A 6 2.78 6.84 4.55
C CYS A 6 4.22 7.07 4.07
N PHE A 7 5.16 6.29 4.61
CA PHE A 7 6.56 6.28 4.22
C PHE A 7 6.86 5.00 3.44
N LEU A 8 7.11 5.15 2.14
CA LEU A 8 7.41 4.02 1.25
C LEU A 8 8.85 4.14 0.74
N ASP A 9 9.73 3.24 1.17
CA ASP A 9 11.07 3.17 0.61
C ASP A 9 11.06 2.32 -0.66
N ILE A 10 11.11 3.01 -1.79
CA ILE A 10 11.17 2.38 -3.12
C ILE A 10 12.58 1.88 -3.50
N THR A 11 13.60 2.23 -2.71
CA THR A 11 15.00 1.89 -2.97
C THR A 11 15.54 0.84 -2.00
N ALA A 12 14.69 0.25 -1.16
CA ALA A 12 15.08 -0.68 -0.10
C ALA A 12 15.93 -1.84 -0.62
N SER A 13 17.25 -1.68 -0.57
CA SER A 13 18.24 -2.74 -0.70
C SER A 13 18.59 -3.33 0.68
N ASN A 14 19.23 -4.51 0.68
CA ASN A 14 19.64 -5.14 1.95
C ASN A 14 20.60 -4.28 2.79
N GLU A 15 21.36 -3.40 2.15
CA GLU A 15 22.38 -2.58 2.79
C GLU A 15 21.85 -1.34 3.52
N ASN A 16 20.61 -0.90 3.21
CA ASN A 16 20.02 0.33 3.77
C ASN A 16 18.95 0.09 4.84
N ARG A 17 18.75 -1.15 5.30
CA ARG A 17 17.65 -1.48 6.24
C ARG A 17 17.80 -0.84 7.61
N ASP A 18 19.00 -0.77 8.14
CA ASP A 18 19.24 -0.15 9.46
C ASP A 18 18.94 1.35 9.43
N THR A 19 19.16 1.99 8.27
CA THR A 19 18.82 3.40 8.05
C THR A 19 17.31 3.63 8.10
N ILE A 20 16.50 2.70 7.56
CA ILE A 20 15.03 2.80 7.60
C ILE A 20 14.52 2.71 9.03
N TYR A 21 15.00 1.77 9.83
CA TYR A 21 14.58 1.62 11.23
C TYR A 21 14.89 2.88 12.04
N ASP A 22 16.07 3.49 11.86
CA ASP A 22 16.44 4.74 12.51
C ASP A 22 15.56 5.92 12.07
N VAL A 23 15.23 6.01 10.78
CA VAL A 23 14.30 7.04 10.25
C VAL A 23 12.90 6.86 10.81
N VAL A 24 12.39 5.63 10.86
CA VAL A 24 11.07 5.33 11.42
C VAL A 24 11.01 5.69 12.90
N ASP A 25 12.01 5.29 13.69
CA ASP A 25 12.09 5.62 15.13
C ASP A 25 12.12 7.13 15.37
N LYS A 26 12.91 7.87 14.60
CA LYS A 26 12.99 9.33 14.70
C LYS A 26 11.71 10.03 14.26
N THR A 27 11.06 9.50 13.22
CA THR A 27 9.82 10.07 12.67
C THR A 27 8.65 9.83 13.60
N SER A 28 8.49 8.60 14.13
CA SER A 28 7.40 8.23 15.02
C SER A 28 7.37 9.09 16.30
N LYS A 29 8.53 9.48 16.81
CA LYS A 29 8.65 10.37 17.98
C LYS A 29 8.18 11.81 17.72
N LYS A 30 8.06 12.22 16.46
CA LYS A 30 7.67 13.57 16.05
C LYS A 30 6.34 13.61 15.28
N CYS A 31 5.82 12.45 14.92
CA CYS A 31 4.59 12.28 14.17
C CYS A 31 3.45 11.95 15.14
N PHE A 32 2.38 12.75 15.12
CA PHE A 32 1.22 12.59 16.00
C PHE A 32 -0.02 12.09 15.26
N VAL A 33 0.16 11.59 14.05
CA VAL A 33 -0.85 10.89 13.25
C VAL A 33 -0.32 9.49 12.92
N PRO A 34 -1.17 8.52 12.58
CA PRO A 34 -0.74 7.18 12.24
C PRO A 34 0.33 7.16 11.15
N LEU A 35 1.35 6.35 11.34
CA LEU A 35 2.48 6.18 10.44
C LEU A 35 2.45 4.78 9.81
N THR A 36 2.23 4.73 8.51
CA THR A 36 2.38 3.51 7.71
C THR A 36 3.76 3.47 7.08
N VAL A 37 4.46 2.35 7.23
CA VAL A 37 5.80 2.15 6.67
C VAL A 37 5.81 0.97 5.72
N GLY A 38 6.38 1.14 4.53
CA GLY A 38 6.54 0.07 3.54
C GLY A 38 7.83 0.20 2.74
N GLY A 39 8.04 -0.77 1.87
CA GLY A 39 9.26 -0.88 1.07
C GLY A 39 10.22 -1.92 1.66
N GLY A 40 10.62 -2.89 0.84
CA GLY A 40 11.59 -3.92 1.21
C GLY A 40 11.18 -4.89 2.33
N VAL A 41 9.94 -4.86 2.80
CA VAL A 41 9.41 -5.76 3.84
C VAL A 41 9.27 -7.17 3.27
N ARG A 42 9.91 -8.16 3.88
CA ARG A 42 10.00 -9.54 3.35
C ARG A 42 9.52 -10.61 4.32
N SER A 43 9.52 -10.33 5.62
CA SER A 43 9.26 -11.33 6.64
C SER A 43 8.43 -10.78 7.81
N VAL A 44 7.90 -11.69 8.62
CA VAL A 44 7.22 -11.36 9.89
C VAL A 44 8.17 -10.63 10.86
N GLU A 45 9.46 -10.95 10.80
CA GLU A 45 10.50 -10.30 11.60
C GLU A 45 10.73 -8.84 11.19
N ASP A 46 10.73 -8.55 9.88
CA ASP A 46 10.81 -7.18 9.38
C ASP A 46 9.63 -6.34 9.87
N ILE A 47 8.42 -6.91 9.80
CA ILE A 47 7.20 -6.27 10.29
C ILE A 47 7.29 -5.98 11.78
N ASN A 48 7.72 -6.98 12.57
CA ASN A 48 7.91 -6.82 14.01
C ASN A 48 8.88 -5.68 14.35
N LYS A 49 10.00 -5.59 13.64
CA LYS A 49 10.99 -4.54 13.84
C LYS A 49 10.41 -3.16 13.53
N LEU A 50 9.69 -3.00 12.41
CA LEU A 50 9.09 -1.72 12.03
C LEU A 50 8.03 -1.25 13.05
N LEU A 51 7.18 -2.16 13.52
CA LEU A 51 6.20 -1.87 14.57
C LEU A 51 6.89 -1.46 15.88
N ASN A 52 7.96 -2.15 16.27
CA ASN A 52 8.75 -1.79 17.46
C ASN A 52 9.50 -0.45 17.32
N CYS A 53 9.83 -0.03 16.11
CA CYS A 53 10.39 1.30 15.83
C CYS A 53 9.33 2.42 15.86
N GLY A 54 8.05 2.08 16.01
CA GLY A 54 6.96 3.05 16.16
C GLY A 54 6.10 3.25 14.92
N ALA A 55 6.20 2.37 13.91
CA ALA A 55 5.20 2.31 12.85
C ALA A 55 3.86 1.80 13.41
N ASP A 56 2.76 2.43 13.03
CA ASP A 56 1.41 1.96 13.38
C ASP A 56 0.94 0.86 12.43
N LYS A 57 1.33 0.96 11.17
CA LYS A 57 0.99 0.00 10.11
C LYS A 57 2.22 -0.31 9.26
N VAL A 58 2.26 -1.52 8.72
CA VAL A 58 3.31 -1.96 7.80
C VAL A 58 2.70 -2.38 6.47
N SER A 59 3.22 -1.83 5.39
CA SER A 59 2.79 -2.12 4.02
C SER A 59 3.67 -3.19 3.37
N ILE A 60 3.04 -4.24 2.86
CA ILE A 60 3.68 -5.42 2.25
C ILE A 60 3.24 -5.51 0.78
N ASN A 61 4.19 -5.57 -0.14
CA ASN A 61 3.91 -5.76 -1.58
C ASN A 61 4.44 -7.11 -2.07
N THR A 62 5.66 -7.16 -2.59
CA THR A 62 6.26 -8.34 -3.23
C THR A 62 6.20 -9.60 -2.36
N ALA A 63 6.46 -9.48 -1.06
CA ALA A 63 6.41 -10.62 -0.15
C ALA A 63 5.01 -11.24 -0.03
N ALA A 64 3.95 -10.43 -0.07
CA ALA A 64 2.57 -10.92 -0.05
C ALA A 64 2.22 -11.69 -1.33
N VAL A 65 2.74 -11.25 -2.48
CA VAL A 65 2.58 -11.94 -3.76
C VAL A 65 3.32 -13.27 -3.78
N GLN A 66 4.56 -13.29 -3.31
CA GLN A 66 5.40 -14.48 -3.28
C GLN A 66 4.94 -15.51 -2.26
N ASN A 67 4.47 -15.07 -1.10
CA ASN A 67 4.03 -15.94 -0.02
C ASN A 67 2.96 -15.28 0.84
N ALA A 68 1.70 -15.58 0.56
CA ALA A 68 0.56 -15.06 1.31
C ALA A 68 0.58 -15.42 2.82
N LYS A 69 1.32 -16.45 3.22
CA LYS A 69 1.47 -16.81 4.65
C LYS A 69 2.10 -15.71 5.48
N VAL A 70 2.93 -14.85 4.89
CA VAL A 70 3.48 -13.68 5.59
C VAL A 70 2.35 -12.77 6.08
N VAL A 71 1.31 -12.58 5.27
CA VAL A 71 0.13 -11.78 5.65
C VAL A 71 -0.66 -12.47 6.75
N GLU A 72 -0.94 -13.78 6.62
CA GLU A 72 -1.68 -14.56 7.63
C GLU A 72 -0.97 -14.57 8.99
N GLU A 73 0.32 -14.88 8.99
CA GLU A 73 1.11 -14.95 10.23
C GLU A 73 1.23 -13.59 10.90
N SER A 74 1.47 -12.55 10.11
CA SER A 74 1.60 -11.18 10.62
C SER A 74 0.27 -10.65 11.18
N SER A 75 -0.85 -10.86 10.48
CA SER A 75 -2.16 -10.43 10.95
C SER A 75 -2.58 -11.17 12.22
N ARG A 76 -2.26 -12.46 12.31
CA ARG A 76 -2.50 -13.26 13.52
C ARG A 76 -1.67 -12.80 14.72
N LYS A 77 -0.40 -12.41 14.46
CA LYS A 77 0.55 -12.03 15.49
C LYS A 77 0.37 -10.59 15.98
N PHE A 78 0.10 -9.67 15.07
CA PHE A 78 0.08 -8.22 15.36
C PHE A 78 -1.30 -7.59 15.28
N GLY A 79 -2.27 -8.30 14.72
CA GLY A 79 -3.60 -7.79 14.38
C GLY A 79 -3.69 -7.30 12.94
N SER A 80 -4.85 -7.51 12.31
CA SER A 80 -5.11 -7.10 10.92
C SER A 80 -4.92 -5.60 10.72
N GLN A 81 -5.27 -4.78 11.72
CA GLN A 81 -5.17 -3.33 11.67
C GLN A 81 -3.73 -2.82 11.44
N CYS A 82 -2.70 -3.63 11.71
CA CYS A 82 -1.31 -3.28 11.47
C CYS A 82 -0.82 -3.67 10.06
N ILE A 83 -1.61 -4.41 9.29
CA ILE A 83 -1.18 -5.02 8.04
C ILE A 83 -1.88 -4.37 6.85
N VAL A 84 -1.12 -3.68 6.02
CA VAL A 84 -1.55 -3.10 4.75
C VAL A 84 -0.94 -3.93 3.63
N VAL A 85 -1.73 -4.38 2.66
CA VAL A 85 -1.19 -5.00 1.45
C VAL A 85 -1.20 -4.00 0.30
N ALA A 86 -0.02 -3.71 -0.24
CA ALA A 86 0.14 -2.84 -1.39
C ALA A 86 -0.01 -3.64 -2.69
N ILE A 87 -0.81 -3.12 -3.61
CA ILE A 87 -1.11 -3.70 -4.92
C ILE A 87 -0.75 -2.67 -5.99
N ASP A 88 0.30 -2.95 -6.75
CA ASP A 88 0.64 -2.19 -7.94
C ASP A 88 -0.04 -2.85 -9.13
N ALA A 89 -1.07 -2.21 -9.68
CA ALA A 89 -1.92 -2.76 -10.72
C ALA A 89 -1.75 -2.01 -12.03
N LYS A 90 -1.67 -2.76 -13.13
CA LYS A 90 -1.62 -2.23 -14.49
C LYS A 90 -2.72 -2.86 -15.34
N ARG A 91 -3.38 -2.05 -16.15
CA ARG A 91 -4.44 -2.52 -17.05
C ARG A 91 -3.87 -3.42 -18.13
N ASN A 92 -4.59 -4.50 -18.43
CA ASN A 92 -4.36 -5.38 -19.57
C ASN A 92 -5.70 -5.70 -20.28
N GLU A 93 -5.65 -6.58 -21.27
CA GLU A 93 -6.87 -6.95 -22.05
C GLU A 93 -7.96 -7.63 -21.22
N SER A 94 -7.61 -8.29 -20.11
CA SER A 94 -8.54 -9.04 -19.23
C SER A 94 -8.90 -8.29 -17.94
N GLY A 95 -8.43 -7.05 -17.74
CA GLY A 95 -8.68 -6.25 -16.54
C GLY A 95 -7.41 -5.61 -15.99
N TRP A 96 -7.00 -5.96 -14.79
CA TRP A 96 -5.76 -5.46 -14.17
C TRP A 96 -4.92 -6.61 -13.67
N GLU A 97 -3.64 -6.55 -13.99
CA GLU A 97 -2.60 -7.46 -13.54
C GLU A 97 -1.76 -6.79 -12.46
N ILE A 98 -1.38 -7.54 -11.43
CA ILE A 98 -0.45 -7.04 -10.41
C ILE A 98 1.00 -7.17 -10.83
N PHE A 99 1.79 -6.20 -10.37
CA PHE A 99 3.23 -6.12 -10.58
C PHE A 99 3.96 -6.16 -9.24
N THR A 100 5.21 -6.60 -9.27
CA THR A 100 6.10 -6.65 -8.10
C THR A 100 7.38 -5.85 -8.33
N HIS A 101 8.21 -5.72 -7.29
CA HIS A 101 9.50 -5.03 -7.35
C HIS A 101 9.38 -3.57 -7.84
N GLY A 102 8.41 -2.83 -7.29
CA GLY A 102 8.18 -1.44 -7.69
C GLY A 102 7.69 -1.31 -9.14
N GLY A 103 6.79 -2.19 -9.56
CA GLY A 103 6.19 -2.16 -10.89
C GLY A 103 7.05 -2.73 -12.03
N ARG A 104 8.14 -3.44 -11.72
CA ARG A 104 9.07 -3.93 -12.74
C ARG A 104 8.70 -5.29 -13.30
N ASN A 105 8.13 -6.16 -12.48
CA ASN A 105 7.89 -7.56 -12.83
C ASN A 105 6.38 -7.87 -12.89
N PRO A 106 5.83 -8.17 -14.09
CA PRO A 106 4.47 -8.67 -14.23
C PRO A 106 4.34 -10.05 -13.57
N THR A 107 3.17 -10.36 -13.02
CA THR A 107 2.95 -11.61 -12.28
C THR A 107 1.94 -12.54 -12.95
N GLY A 108 1.14 -12.05 -13.90
CA GLY A 108 0.00 -12.78 -14.46
C GLY A 108 -1.20 -12.90 -13.50
N ILE A 109 -1.12 -12.30 -12.31
CA ILE A 109 -2.17 -12.42 -11.28
C ILE A 109 -3.17 -11.28 -11.42
N ASN A 110 -4.46 -11.62 -11.44
CA ASN A 110 -5.53 -10.63 -11.49
C ASN A 110 -5.61 -9.84 -10.17
N ALA A 111 -5.69 -8.51 -10.26
CA ALA A 111 -5.67 -7.61 -9.10
C ALA A 111 -6.89 -7.80 -8.18
N LEU A 112 -8.09 -8.04 -8.74
CA LEU A 112 -9.30 -8.24 -7.95
C LEU A 112 -9.27 -9.57 -7.19
N GLU A 113 -8.83 -10.64 -7.84
CA GLU A 113 -8.67 -11.95 -7.20
C GLU A 113 -7.64 -11.89 -6.08
N PHE A 114 -6.53 -11.19 -6.31
CA PHE A 114 -5.50 -11.01 -5.31
C PHE A 114 -5.99 -10.17 -4.12
N ALA A 115 -6.73 -9.08 -4.36
CA ALA A 115 -7.32 -8.26 -3.32
C ALA A 115 -8.22 -9.10 -2.39
N SER A 116 -9.14 -9.89 -2.97
CA SER A 116 -10.02 -10.79 -2.22
C SER A 116 -9.23 -11.87 -1.45
N LYS A 117 -8.15 -12.38 -2.03
CA LYS A 117 -7.26 -13.34 -1.35
C LYS A 117 -6.56 -12.70 -0.15
N MET A 118 -6.08 -11.47 -0.28
CA MET A 118 -5.37 -10.77 0.80
C MET A 118 -6.32 -10.44 1.97
N GLU A 119 -7.55 -10.05 1.70
CA GLU A 119 -8.58 -9.91 2.73
C GLU A 119 -8.76 -11.22 3.51
N LYS A 120 -8.90 -12.36 2.82
CA LYS A 120 -9.04 -13.69 3.46
C LYS A 120 -7.80 -14.09 4.25
N CYS A 121 -6.62 -13.65 3.85
CA CYS A 121 -5.37 -13.84 4.60
C CYS A 121 -5.23 -12.93 5.81
N GLY A 122 -6.17 -11.99 6.03
CA GLY A 122 -6.20 -11.14 7.21
C GLY A 122 -5.55 -9.76 7.01
N ALA A 123 -5.36 -9.31 5.78
CA ALA A 123 -5.01 -7.91 5.54
C ALA A 123 -6.06 -6.99 6.15
N GLY A 124 -5.64 -5.92 6.82
CA GLY A 124 -6.54 -4.94 7.40
C GLY A 124 -6.92 -3.82 6.43
N GLU A 125 -6.03 -3.52 5.47
CA GLU A 125 -6.24 -2.48 4.46
C GLU A 125 -5.53 -2.88 3.16
N LEU A 126 -6.03 -2.35 2.03
CA LEU A 126 -5.38 -2.45 0.72
C LEU A 126 -4.92 -1.06 0.26
N LEU A 127 -3.67 -0.94 -0.12
CA LEU A 127 -3.11 0.24 -0.78
C LEU A 127 -2.97 -0.07 -2.28
N VAL A 128 -3.86 0.47 -3.10
CA VAL A 128 -3.90 0.16 -4.53
C VAL A 128 -3.37 1.32 -5.36
N THR A 129 -2.28 1.08 -6.07
CA THR A 129 -1.65 2.03 -6.99
C THR A 129 -1.93 1.62 -8.43
N SER A 130 -2.58 2.50 -9.19
CA SER A 130 -2.66 2.33 -10.65
C SER A 130 -1.35 2.79 -11.28
N MET A 131 -0.62 1.85 -11.86
CA MET A 131 0.61 2.14 -12.58
C MET A 131 0.37 2.94 -13.87
N ASP A 132 -0.83 2.82 -14.46
CA ASP A 132 -1.21 3.60 -15.64
C ASP A 132 -1.47 5.07 -15.32
N LYS A 133 -1.78 5.38 -14.06
CA LYS A 133 -2.08 6.73 -13.57
C LYS A 133 -0.93 7.36 -12.80
N ASP A 134 -0.09 6.54 -12.16
CA ASP A 134 0.98 7.05 -11.32
C ASP A 134 1.93 7.98 -12.09
N GLY A 135 2.22 9.15 -11.50
CA GLY A 135 3.01 10.21 -12.11
C GLY A 135 2.32 11.03 -13.20
N THR A 136 1.09 10.69 -13.63
CA THR A 136 0.41 11.38 -14.76
C THR A 136 -0.33 12.65 -14.35
N GLN A 137 -0.65 12.83 -13.06
CA GLN A 137 -1.47 13.93 -12.54
C GLN A 137 -2.90 14.00 -13.16
N SER A 138 -3.37 12.92 -13.77
CA SER A 138 -4.68 12.85 -14.46
C SER A 138 -5.81 12.28 -13.60
N GLY A 139 -5.60 12.12 -12.31
CA GLY A 139 -6.54 11.53 -11.36
C GLY A 139 -6.31 10.05 -11.14
N TYR A 140 -6.97 9.50 -10.11
CA TYR A 140 -6.93 8.06 -9.81
C TYR A 140 -7.59 7.22 -10.90
N ASP A 141 -7.28 5.92 -10.96
CA ASP A 141 -8.00 4.95 -11.78
C ASP A 141 -9.34 4.60 -11.10
N ILE A 142 -10.36 5.39 -11.40
CA ILE A 142 -11.67 5.29 -10.76
C ILE A 142 -12.31 3.91 -10.99
N GLU A 143 -12.18 3.35 -12.20
CA GLU A 143 -12.74 2.04 -12.51
C GLU A 143 -12.06 0.92 -11.69
N LEU A 144 -10.74 0.95 -11.57
CA LEU A 144 -9.99 0.02 -10.73
C LEU A 144 -10.44 0.11 -9.27
N MET A 145 -10.53 1.34 -8.74
CA MET A 145 -10.93 1.57 -7.34
C MET A 145 -12.35 1.07 -7.08
N GLN A 146 -13.30 1.37 -7.96
CA GLN A 146 -14.69 0.88 -7.85
C GLN A 146 -14.77 -0.65 -7.87
N LYS A 147 -14.05 -1.30 -8.77
CA LYS A 147 -14.07 -2.77 -8.87
C LYS A 147 -13.44 -3.43 -7.65
N ILE A 148 -12.31 -2.95 -7.16
CA ILE A 148 -11.68 -3.51 -5.96
C ILE A 148 -12.54 -3.24 -4.73
N SER A 149 -13.01 -2.00 -4.51
CA SER A 149 -13.86 -1.66 -3.36
C SER A 149 -15.15 -2.49 -3.30
N SER A 150 -15.69 -2.88 -4.47
CA SER A 150 -16.86 -3.76 -4.54
C SER A 150 -16.54 -5.24 -4.30
N SER A 151 -15.28 -5.64 -4.36
CA SER A 151 -14.84 -7.05 -4.21
C SER A 151 -14.34 -7.41 -2.81
N VAL A 152 -14.12 -6.41 -1.94
CA VAL A 152 -13.61 -6.58 -0.58
C VAL A 152 -14.41 -5.75 0.42
N ASN A 153 -14.33 -6.10 1.71
CA ASN A 153 -14.99 -5.37 2.81
C ASN A 153 -14.01 -4.56 3.66
N ILE A 154 -12.70 -4.74 3.44
CA ILE A 154 -11.66 -4.00 4.14
C ILE A 154 -11.41 -2.64 3.47
N PRO A 155 -10.90 -1.64 4.22
CA PRO A 155 -10.57 -0.33 3.68
C PRO A 155 -9.64 -0.38 2.47
N LEU A 156 -9.95 0.45 1.48
CA LEU A 156 -9.15 0.66 0.27
C LEU A 156 -8.56 2.07 0.30
N ILE A 157 -7.25 2.16 0.09
CA ILE A 157 -6.51 3.42 -0.08
C ILE A 157 -6.18 3.57 -1.57
N ALA A 158 -6.73 4.61 -2.21
CA ALA A 158 -6.45 4.90 -3.61
C ALA A 158 -5.11 5.62 -3.77
N SER A 159 -4.27 5.17 -4.70
CA SER A 159 -2.95 5.72 -4.99
C SER A 159 -2.67 5.81 -6.48
N GLY A 160 -1.82 6.76 -6.86
CA GLY A 160 -1.35 6.99 -8.23
C GLY A 160 -2.23 7.93 -9.06
N GLY A 161 -1.63 9.02 -9.55
CA GLY A 161 -2.22 9.92 -10.53
C GLY A 161 -2.84 11.21 -10.00
N VAL A 162 -2.83 11.46 -8.69
CA VAL A 162 -3.41 12.69 -8.15
C VAL A 162 -2.62 13.93 -8.58
N GLY A 163 -3.33 14.94 -9.10
CA GLY A 163 -2.74 16.19 -9.56
C GLY A 163 -3.49 17.45 -9.09
N THR A 164 -4.73 17.28 -8.59
CA THR A 164 -5.56 18.37 -8.07
C THR A 164 -6.30 17.91 -6.82
N LEU A 165 -6.84 18.88 -6.04
CA LEU A 165 -7.66 18.56 -4.88
C LEU A 165 -8.98 17.87 -5.25
N ASP A 166 -9.54 18.17 -6.42
CA ASP A 166 -10.76 17.52 -6.92
C ASP A 166 -10.55 16.02 -7.12
N HIS A 167 -9.35 15.60 -7.54
CA HIS A 167 -9.02 14.18 -7.67
C HIS A 167 -9.10 13.43 -6.35
N LEU A 168 -8.82 14.09 -5.19
CA LEU A 168 -8.99 13.48 -3.87
C LEU A 168 -10.46 13.14 -3.61
N VAL A 169 -11.37 14.05 -3.97
CA VAL A 169 -12.81 13.86 -3.86
C VAL A 169 -13.28 12.71 -4.74
N ASP A 170 -12.79 12.65 -5.97
CA ASP A 170 -13.14 11.58 -6.93
C ASP A 170 -12.65 10.21 -6.43
N GLY A 171 -11.47 10.15 -5.82
CA GLY A 171 -10.96 8.94 -5.18
C GLY A 171 -11.90 8.41 -4.10
N ILE A 172 -12.36 9.27 -3.19
CA ILE A 172 -13.34 8.88 -2.16
C ILE A 172 -14.67 8.46 -2.77
N LYS A 173 -15.19 9.19 -3.75
CA LYS A 173 -16.44 8.84 -4.45
C LYS A 173 -16.36 7.49 -5.20
N SER A 174 -15.17 7.05 -5.56
CA SER A 174 -14.95 5.74 -6.18
C SER A 174 -15.10 4.55 -5.24
N GLY A 175 -15.31 4.80 -3.95
CA GLY A 175 -15.43 3.78 -2.91
C GLY A 175 -14.15 3.56 -2.10
N ALA A 176 -13.10 4.36 -2.32
CA ALA A 176 -11.93 4.34 -1.47
C ALA A 176 -12.25 4.93 -0.08
N SER A 177 -11.74 4.30 0.97
CA SER A 177 -11.85 4.76 2.36
C SER A 177 -10.86 5.88 2.67
N ALA A 178 -9.74 5.92 1.93
CA ALA A 178 -8.70 6.94 2.02
C ALA A 178 -8.04 7.15 0.65
N VAL A 179 -7.34 8.26 0.50
CA VAL A 179 -6.61 8.63 -0.70
C VAL A 179 -5.19 9.01 -0.34
N LEU A 180 -4.22 8.48 -1.10
CA LEU A 180 -2.81 8.79 -0.95
C LEU A 180 -2.39 9.79 -2.03
N ALA A 181 -1.69 10.84 -1.60
CA ALA A 181 -1.15 11.87 -2.46
C ALA A 181 0.27 12.22 -2.02
N ALA A 182 1.16 12.45 -2.95
CA ALA A 182 2.54 12.84 -2.68
C ALA A 182 2.90 14.15 -3.39
N SER A 183 3.03 14.15 -4.71
CA SER A 183 3.60 15.27 -5.48
C SER A 183 2.87 16.59 -5.31
N ILE A 184 1.55 16.60 -5.17
CA ILE A 184 0.77 17.85 -4.98
C ILE A 184 1.07 18.58 -3.66
N PHE A 185 1.75 17.89 -2.72
CA PHE A 185 2.15 18.47 -1.43
C PHE A 185 3.67 18.73 -1.34
N HIS A 186 4.43 18.34 -2.36
CA HIS A 186 5.89 18.54 -2.42
C HIS A 186 6.32 19.69 -3.31
N TYR A 187 5.43 20.24 -4.16
CA TYR A 187 5.74 21.31 -5.12
C TYR A 187 4.72 22.42 -5.08
#